data_1677c5b7e3b7b62fa93b9a3b641a628f
#
_entry.id   1677c5b7e3b7b62fa93b9a3b641a628f
#
_cell.length_a   1.000
_cell.length_b   1.000
_cell.length_c   1.000
_cell.angle_alpha   90.00
_cell.angle_beta   90.00
_cell.angle_gamma   90.00
#
_symmetry.space_group_name_H-M   'P 1'
#
loop_
_entity.id
_entity.type
_entity.pdbx_description
1 polymer ?
#
loop_
_entity_poly.entity_id
_entity_poly.type
_entity_poly.pdbx_seq_one_letter_code
_entity_poly.pdbx_strand_id
1 'polypeptide(L)'
;MIKLTTQQLAQILNANLIGDGQAVVENINTDTRKTVSNSLFFALKGEHFDAHQYLDKAVEQGATALVVQQANTEIATPQLVVADTRLALGQLAKWLREKINPRTVAMTGSSGKTTVKEMTASILQKTAGNPEAVLFTNGNFNNDIGVPLTLLRLTEQHKFAVIELGANHQGEIDYTTHLAQPEAALVNNVAAAHLEGFGSIDGVARAKGEIYRGLTPNGVAIINSEHNYIEFWQKEIGSHSIQYFNAGDYKAENVKHSSNGSTFTLVSPKGSIEINLPYLGEHNVKNALAATALAMNVGASLADVKAGLEHRSQVKGRLFPIQVNENLLLLDDTYNANV
;
A
#
# COMPACT_ATOMS: atom_id res chain seq x y z
N MET A 1 10.52 13.04 3.75
CA MET A 1 9.39 13.98 3.49
C MET A 1 9.95 15.29 2.97
N ILE A 2 9.16 16.15 2.29
CA ILE A 2 9.56 17.54 1.97
C ILE A 2 9.61 18.40 3.24
N LYS A 3 10.51 19.38 3.27
CA LYS A 3 10.64 20.33 4.40
C LYS A 3 9.42 21.24 4.50
N LEU A 4 8.85 21.36 5.70
CA LEU A 4 7.71 22.21 6.00
C LEU A 4 7.95 23.00 7.29
N THR A 5 7.48 24.24 7.35
CA THR A 5 7.43 24.99 8.61
C THR A 5 6.21 24.57 9.42
N THR A 6 6.25 24.78 10.73
CA THR A 6 5.10 24.52 11.64
C THR A 6 3.87 25.35 11.23
N GLN A 7 4.06 26.57 10.70
CA GLN A 7 2.97 27.37 10.16
C GLN A 7 2.32 26.74 8.92
N GLN A 8 3.11 26.18 8.00
CA GLN A 8 2.59 25.46 6.84
C GLN A 8 1.84 24.18 7.27
N LEU A 9 2.40 23.45 8.24
CA LEU A 9 1.74 22.26 8.81
C LEU A 9 0.41 22.63 9.48
N ALA A 10 0.35 23.75 10.21
CA ALA A 10 -0.89 24.22 10.83
C ALA A 10 -1.98 24.49 9.78
N GLN A 11 -1.61 25.10 8.64
CA GLN A 11 -2.53 25.33 7.52
C GLN A 11 -3.01 24.02 6.88
N ILE A 12 -2.07 23.08 6.60
CA ILE A 12 -2.39 21.79 6.01
C ILE A 12 -3.33 20.98 6.91
N LEU A 13 -3.07 20.98 8.22
CA LEU A 13 -3.82 20.18 9.20
C LEU A 13 -5.05 20.92 9.75
N ASN A 14 -5.27 22.16 9.38
CA ASN A 14 -6.27 23.05 10.00
C ASN A 14 -6.14 23.02 11.54
N ALA A 15 -4.88 23.10 12.03
CA ALA A 15 -4.53 22.99 13.44
C ALA A 15 -4.38 24.35 14.10
N ASN A 16 -4.68 24.44 15.40
CA ASN A 16 -4.28 25.57 16.21
C ASN A 16 -2.80 25.45 16.59
N LEU A 17 -1.96 26.35 16.06
CA LEU A 17 -0.53 26.37 16.34
C LEU A 17 -0.24 27.12 17.65
N ILE A 18 0.48 26.48 18.55
CA ILE A 18 1.03 27.07 19.77
C ILE A 18 2.55 26.99 19.66
N GLY A 19 3.22 28.13 19.78
CA GLY A 19 4.68 28.25 19.70
C GLY A 19 5.19 28.76 18.36
N ASP A 20 6.45 28.48 18.04
CA ASP A 20 7.15 29.02 16.86
C ASP A 20 6.58 28.45 15.55
N GLY A 21 6.09 29.36 14.69
CA GLY A 21 5.59 29.05 13.34
C GLY A 21 6.69 28.81 12.29
N GLN A 22 7.95 29.11 12.59
CA GLN A 22 9.08 28.98 11.66
C GLN A 22 9.93 27.73 11.89
N ALA A 23 9.65 26.95 12.93
CA ALA A 23 10.35 25.69 13.16
C ALA A 23 10.16 24.75 11.96
N VAL A 24 11.27 24.15 11.49
CA VAL A 24 11.29 23.32 10.28
C VAL A 24 11.25 21.85 10.63
N VAL A 25 10.35 21.13 9.98
CA VAL A 25 10.19 19.67 10.07
C VAL A 25 10.63 19.02 8.77
N GLU A 26 11.37 17.93 8.87
CA GLU A 26 11.88 17.14 7.72
C GLU A 26 11.42 15.67 7.76
N ASN A 27 11.05 15.18 8.93
CA ASN A 27 10.73 13.78 9.19
C ASN A 27 9.41 13.64 9.95
N ILE A 28 8.82 12.44 9.91
CA ILE A 28 7.65 12.06 10.72
C ILE A 28 8.07 11.02 11.73
N ASN A 29 7.58 11.12 12.95
CA ASN A 29 7.77 10.14 14.00
C ASN A 29 6.44 9.86 14.74
N THR A 30 6.18 8.58 15.01
CA THR A 30 5.04 8.11 15.84
C THR A 30 5.51 7.18 16.96
N ASP A 31 6.85 7.00 17.12
CA ASP A 31 7.44 6.01 18.03
C ASP A 31 8.59 6.64 18.83
N THR A 32 8.35 6.94 20.11
CA THR A 32 9.34 7.56 21.02
C THR A 32 10.52 6.66 21.38
N ARG A 33 10.57 5.42 20.90
CA ARG A 33 11.73 4.52 21.07
C ARG A 33 12.79 4.77 19.99
N LYS A 34 12.46 5.54 18.96
CA LYS A 34 13.34 5.87 17.85
C LYS A 34 13.76 7.32 17.91
N THR A 35 15.05 7.58 17.77
CA THR A 35 15.58 8.94 17.60
C THR A 35 15.39 9.35 16.14
N VAL A 36 14.59 10.41 15.92
CA VAL A 36 14.32 10.96 14.59
C VAL A 36 14.46 12.48 14.67
N SER A 37 15.61 13.00 14.26
CA SER A 37 15.88 14.44 14.28
C SER A 37 14.97 15.21 13.32
N ASN A 38 14.67 16.46 13.68
CA ASN A 38 13.82 17.37 12.90
C ASN A 38 12.46 16.74 12.56
N SER A 39 11.86 16.02 13.51
CA SER A 39 10.62 15.30 13.27
C SER A 39 9.39 16.07 13.76
N LEU A 40 8.28 15.86 13.06
CA LEU A 40 6.93 16.05 13.55
C LEU A 40 6.48 14.78 14.25
N PHE A 41 6.31 14.86 15.55
CA PHE A 41 5.79 13.73 16.32
C PHE A 41 4.26 13.76 16.38
N PHE A 42 3.62 12.68 15.98
CA PHE A 42 2.17 12.50 16.14
C PHE A 42 1.89 11.73 17.42
N ALA A 43 1.24 12.36 18.38
CA ALA A 43 0.79 11.72 19.62
C ALA A 43 -0.46 10.88 19.34
N LEU A 44 -0.26 9.69 18.79
CA LEU A 44 -1.36 8.76 18.47
C LEU A 44 -1.96 8.17 19.74
N LYS A 45 -3.27 8.00 19.74
CA LYS A 45 -4.03 7.34 20.81
C LYS A 45 -4.70 6.08 20.26
N GLY A 46 -4.44 4.95 20.90
CA GLY A 46 -5.10 3.67 20.66
C GLY A 46 -5.95 3.24 21.88
N GLU A 47 -6.52 2.04 21.81
CA GLU A 47 -7.38 1.52 22.88
C GLU A 47 -6.66 1.36 24.22
N HIS A 48 -5.38 0.95 24.20
CA HIS A 48 -4.58 0.64 25.38
C HIS A 48 -3.34 1.53 25.55
N PHE A 49 -3.16 2.51 24.69
CA PHE A 49 -1.95 3.34 24.65
C PHE A 49 -2.30 4.76 24.24
N ASP A 50 -1.72 5.75 24.96
CA ASP A 50 -1.85 7.16 24.65
C ASP A 50 -0.47 7.80 24.59
N ALA A 51 -0.02 8.18 23.38
CA ALA A 51 1.28 8.77 23.15
C ALA A 51 1.42 10.19 23.73
N HIS A 52 0.32 10.86 24.11
CA HIS A 52 0.37 12.14 24.80
C HIS A 52 1.10 12.07 26.16
N GLN A 53 1.21 10.89 26.75
CA GLN A 53 1.96 10.67 27.99
C GLN A 53 3.48 10.68 27.79
N TYR A 54 3.96 10.73 26.54
CA TYR A 54 5.37 10.59 26.18
C TYR A 54 5.91 11.77 25.35
N LEU A 55 5.29 12.94 25.46
CA LEU A 55 5.69 14.13 24.68
C LEU A 55 7.11 14.58 25.01
N ASP A 56 7.49 14.61 26.30
CA ASP A 56 8.85 14.96 26.72
C ASP A 56 9.89 14.02 26.07
N LYS A 57 9.59 12.73 26.08
CA LYS A 57 10.45 11.74 25.45
C LYS A 57 10.51 11.92 23.92
N ALA A 58 9.40 12.31 23.27
CA ALA A 58 9.41 12.63 21.84
C ALA A 58 10.35 13.80 21.53
N VAL A 59 10.35 14.84 22.38
CA VAL A 59 11.24 16.00 22.27
C VAL A 59 12.70 15.55 22.45
N GLU A 60 13.01 14.76 23.49
CA GLU A 60 14.35 14.19 23.72
C GLU A 60 14.83 13.36 22.51
N GLN A 61 13.92 12.69 21.80
CA GLN A 61 14.21 11.90 20.62
C GLN A 61 14.25 12.72 19.30
N GLY A 62 14.23 14.05 19.38
CA GLY A 62 14.48 14.95 18.26
C GLY A 62 13.23 15.52 17.60
N ALA A 63 12.06 15.46 18.25
CA ALA A 63 10.88 16.12 17.74
C ALA A 63 11.05 17.65 17.80
N THR A 64 10.86 18.31 16.66
CA THR A 64 10.89 19.78 16.51
C THR A 64 9.48 20.38 16.62
N ALA A 65 8.46 19.58 16.42
CA ALA A 65 7.06 19.93 16.61
C ALA A 65 6.23 18.69 16.98
N LEU A 66 5.09 18.92 17.63
CA LEU A 66 4.19 17.89 18.14
C LEU A 66 2.80 18.09 17.55
N VAL A 67 2.14 17.01 17.11
CA VAL A 67 0.71 17.00 16.79
C VAL A 67 -0.02 16.33 17.96
N VAL A 68 -0.91 17.08 18.60
CA VAL A 68 -1.58 16.69 19.85
C VAL A 68 -3.07 17.00 19.81
N GLN A 69 -3.88 16.31 20.61
CA GLN A 69 -5.30 16.64 20.79
C GLN A 69 -5.51 17.73 21.84
N GLN A 70 -4.60 17.84 22.81
CA GLN A 70 -4.62 18.88 23.84
C GLN A 70 -3.21 19.40 24.01
N ALA A 71 -3.09 20.73 24.12
CA ALA A 71 -1.80 21.36 24.36
C ALA A 71 -1.28 21.04 25.76
N ASN A 72 0.03 20.79 25.86
CA ASN A 72 0.74 20.73 27.12
C ASN A 72 1.52 22.04 27.32
N THR A 73 1.10 22.87 28.28
CA THR A 73 1.70 24.18 28.55
C THR A 73 3.10 24.12 29.16
N GLU A 74 3.53 22.94 29.65
CA GLU A 74 4.86 22.74 30.23
C GLU A 74 5.92 22.48 29.16
N ILE A 75 5.50 22.16 27.91
CA ILE A 75 6.40 21.85 26.80
C ILE A 75 6.54 23.07 25.89
N ALA A 76 7.78 23.58 25.76
CA ALA A 76 8.09 24.74 24.92
C ALA A 76 8.13 24.43 23.40
N THR A 77 8.27 23.15 23.01
CA THR A 77 8.28 22.72 21.61
C THR A 77 6.95 23.06 20.94
N PRO A 78 6.95 23.61 19.70
CA PRO A 78 5.74 23.96 18.98
C PRO A 78 4.73 22.81 18.90
N GLN A 79 3.45 23.12 19.13
CA GLN A 79 2.37 22.16 19.16
C GLN A 79 1.28 22.52 18.15
N LEU A 80 0.89 21.55 17.34
CA LEU A 80 -0.24 21.64 16.42
C LEU A 80 -1.41 20.89 17.06
N VAL A 81 -2.37 21.66 17.59
CA VAL A 81 -3.54 21.09 18.27
C VAL A 81 -4.62 20.76 17.24
N VAL A 82 -5.02 19.51 17.19
CA VAL A 82 -6.01 18.96 16.26
C VAL A 82 -7.10 18.18 16.99
N ALA A 83 -8.24 17.96 16.37
CA ALA A 83 -9.32 17.19 16.97
C ALA A 83 -8.99 15.68 17.09
N ASP A 84 -8.28 15.12 16.11
CA ASP A 84 -7.87 13.72 16.05
C ASP A 84 -6.49 13.60 15.38
N THR A 85 -5.51 13.08 16.12
CA THR A 85 -4.13 12.96 15.64
C THR A 85 -3.96 11.89 14.57
N ARG A 86 -4.80 10.85 14.54
CA ARG A 86 -4.80 9.81 13.52
C ARG A 86 -5.34 10.36 12.20
N LEU A 87 -6.45 11.08 12.24
CA LEU A 87 -6.99 11.75 11.05
C LEU A 87 -6.03 12.82 10.51
N ALA A 88 -5.37 13.57 11.41
CA ALA A 88 -4.34 14.54 11.02
C ALA A 88 -3.15 13.89 10.30
N LEU A 89 -2.71 12.70 10.75
CA LEU A 89 -1.67 11.92 10.06
C LEU A 89 -2.10 11.57 8.63
N GLY A 90 -3.33 11.09 8.46
CA GLY A 90 -3.92 10.80 7.14
C GLY A 90 -4.06 12.05 6.27
N GLN A 91 -4.49 13.18 6.84
CA GLN A 91 -4.63 14.45 6.14
C GLN A 91 -3.29 14.95 5.59
N LEU A 92 -2.21 14.88 6.37
CA LEU A 92 -0.87 15.23 5.91
C LEU A 92 -0.39 14.28 4.81
N ALA A 93 -0.67 12.98 4.95
CA ALA A 93 -0.30 11.98 3.97
C ALA A 93 -1.03 12.20 2.63
N LYS A 94 -2.32 12.48 2.66
CA LYS A 94 -3.12 12.81 1.49
C LYS A 94 -2.60 14.05 0.79
N TRP A 95 -2.34 15.13 1.56
CA TRP A 95 -1.78 16.37 1.04
C TRP A 95 -0.43 16.11 0.33
N LEU A 96 0.47 15.33 0.93
CA LEU A 96 1.76 15.01 0.31
C LEU A 96 1.60 14.17 -0.95
N ARG A 97 0.69 13.17 -0.94
CA ARG A 97 0.36 12.36 -2.10
C ARG A 97 -0.16 13.23 -3.26
N GLU A 98 -1.06 14.17 -2.98
CA GLU A 98 -1.60 15.10 -3.99
C GLU A 98 -0.52 16.06 -4.52
N LYS A 99 0.37 16.53 -3.65
CA LYS A 99 1.47 17.43 -4.03
C LYS A 99 2.51 16.74 -4.92
N ILE A 100 2.94 15.53 -4.59
CA ILE A 100 3.92 14.76 -5.38
C ILE A 100 3.26 14.16 -6.61
N ASN A 101 2.00 13.74 -6.48
CA ASN A 101 1.15 13.18 -7.53
C ASN A 101 1.81 12.03 -8.33
N PRO A 102 2.37 11.00 -7.68
CA PRO A 102 2.90 9.84 -8.37
C PRO A 102 1.75 9.05 -9.02
N ARG A 103 2.00 8.34 -10.11
CA ARG A 103 1.05 7.38 -10.64
C ARG A 103 0.85 6.25 -9.63
N THR A 104 -0.35 6.12 -9.09
CA THR A 104 -0.61 5.29 -7.93
C THR A 104 -1.49 4.09 -8.28
N VAL A 105 -1.11 2.91 -7.79
CA VAL A 105 -1.94 1.71 -7.84
C VAL A 105 -2.18 1.19 -6.43
N ALA A 106 -3.35 0.58 -6.21
CA ALA A 106 -3.68 -0.01 -4.93
C ALA A 106 -4.22 -1.44 -5.09
N MET A 107 -3.94 -2.29 -4.11
CA MET A 107 -4.46 -3.65 -4.05
C MET A 107 -4.90 -4.03 -2.65
N THR A 108 -5.95 -4.84 -2.60
CA THR A 108 -6.40 -5.57 -1.41
C THR A 108 -6.72 -7.03 -1.75
N GLY A 109 -7.09 -7.82 -0.77
CA GLY A 109 -7.45 -9.22 -0.93
C GLY A 109 -7.31 -9.98 0.40
N SER A 110 -7.88 -11.15 0.50
CA SER A 110 -7.70 -12.04 1.65
C SER A 110 -6.28 -12.60 1.67
N SER A 111 -5.75 -13.01 0.52
CA SER A 111 -4.39 -13.54 0.34
C SER A 111 -3.70 -12.94 -0.89
N GLY A 112 -2.38 -13.13 -1.02
CA GLY A 112 -1.59 -12.72 -2.20
C GLY A 112 -1.29 -11.24 -2.32
N LYS A 113 -1.86 -10.35 -1.50
CA LYS A 113 -1.63 -8.88 -1.54
C LYS A 113 -0.17 -8.50 -1.65
N THR A 114 0.65 -9.00 -0.73
CA THR A 114 2.08 -8.67 -0.69
C THR A 114 2.83 -9.18 -1.90
N THR A 115 2.49 -10.38 -2.40
CA THR A 115 3.10 -10.91 -3.64
C THR A 115 2.75 -10.05 -4.85
N VAL A 116 1.46 -9.67 -5.00
CA VAL A 116 1.02 -8.76 -6.06
C VAL A 116 1.72 -7.40 -5.94
N LYS A 117 1.81 -6.86 -4.74
CA LYS A 117 2.53 -5.59 -4.46
C LYS A 117 4.00 -5.66 -4.89
N GLU A 118 4.73 -6.71 -4.50
CA GLU A 118 6.14 -6.87 -4.86
C GLU A 118 6.34 -7.06 -6.37
N MET A 119 5.52 -7.89 -7.02
CA MET A 119 5.55 -8.06 -8.47
C MET A 119 5.24 -6.76 -9.19
N THR A 120 4.23 -6.01 -8.76
CA THR A 120 3.86 -4.70 -9.32
C THR A 120 4.99 -3.70 -9.14
N ALA A 121 5.59 -3.62 -7.95
CA ALA A 121 6.72 -2.74 -7.68
C ALA A 121 7.92 -3.10 -8.58
N SER A 122 8.24 -4.39 -8.72
CA SER A 122 9.32 -4.88 -9.60
C SER A 122 9.10 -4.46 -11.06
N ILE A 123 7.88 -4.60 -11.59
CA ILE A 123 7.53 -4.15 -12.95
C ILE A 123 7.72 -2.63 -13.06
N LEU A 124 7.18 -1.85 -12.13
CA LEU A 124 7.25 -0.40 -12.19
C LEU A 124 8.66 0.16 -11.98
N GLN A 125 9.53 -0.55 -11.25
CA GLN A 125 10.96 -0.23 -11.16
C GLN A 125 11.66 -0.37 -12.53
N LYS A 126 11.28 -1.36 -13.34
CA LYS A 126 11.75 -1.48 -14.73
C LYS A 126 11.20 -0.35 -15.60
N THR A 127 9.91 -0.04 -15.47
CA THR A 127 9.27 1.07 -16.19
C THR A 127 9.91 2.42 -15.85
N ALA A 128 10.24 2.66 -14.60
CA ALA A 128 10.87 3.91 -14.15
C ALA A 128 12.34 4.03 -14.58
N GLY A 129 13.02 2.89 -14.85
CA GLY A 129 14.46 2.83 -15.07
C GLY A 129 15.29 3.14 -13.82
N ASN A 130 14.65 3.37 -12.69
CA ASN A 130 15.27 3.66 -11.38
C ASN A 130 14.40 3.07 -10.26
N PRO A 131 14.90 2.09 -9.47
CA PRO A 131 14.16 1.50 -8.36
C PRO A 131 13.69 2.51 -7.31
N GLU A 132 14.47 3.55 -7.04
CA GLU A 132 14.15 4.59 -6.05
C GLU A 132 12.98 5.51 -6.48
N ALA A 133 12.58 5.45 -7.75
CA ALA A 133 11.43 6.19 -8.26
C ALA A 133 10.08 5.50 -7.97
N VAL A 134 10.07 4.37 -7.28
CA VAL A 134 8.87 3.60 -6.94
C VAL A 134 8.73 3.48 -5.43
N LEU A 135 7.74 4.20 -4.88
CA LEU A 135 7.31 3.98 -3.51
C LEU A 135 6.44 2.73 -3.45
N PHE A 136 6.63 1.89 -2.45
CA PHE A 136 5.70 0.79 -2.17
C PHE A 136 5.58 0.52 -0.68
N THR A 137 4.47 -0.11 -0.27
CA THR A 137 4.19 -0.49 1.11
C THR A 137 5.26 -1.42 1.64
N ASN A 138 5.94 -1.05 2.73
CA ASN A 138 6.91 -1.89 3.42
C ASN A 138 6.20 -2.78 4.46
N GLY A 139 6.60 -4.05 4.53
CA GLY A 139 6.09 -4.97 5.53
C GLY A 139 4.54 -5.01 5.54
N ASN A 140 3.96 -4.82 6.72
CA ASN A 140 2.52 -4.80 6.96
C ASN A 140 1.95 -3.38 7.23
N PHE A 141 2.59 -2.32 6.73
CA PHE A 141 2.10 -0.93 6.85
C PHE A 141 0.92 -0.66 5.91
N ASN A 142 -0.13 -1.47 6.04
CA ASN A 142 -1.28 -1.49 5.14
C ASN A 142 -2.62 -1.11 5.79
N ASN A 143 -2.61 -0.71 7.07
CA ASN A 143 -3.77 -0.26 7.82
C ASN A 143 -3.90 1.28 7.83
N ASP A 144 -4.84 1.80 8.62
CA ASP A 144 -5.19 3.22 8.79
C ASP A 144 -4.04 4.13 9.32
N ILE A 145 -3.02 3.55 9.93
CA ILE A 145 -1.77 4.23 10.32
C ILE A 145 -0.65 3.94 9.33
N GLY A 146 -0.52 2.69 8.89
CA GLY A 146 0.55 2.23 8.01
C GLY A 146 0.50 2.85 6.61
N VAL A 147 -0.69 3.01 6.04
CA VAL A 147 -0.87 3.66 4.73
C VAL A 147 -0.46 5.13 4.77
N PRO A 148 -0.91 5.97 5.73
CA PRO A 148 -0.38 7.31 5.89
C PRO A 148 1.15 7.36 6.03
N LEU A 149 1.73 6.52 6.88
CA LEU A 149 3.19 6.47 7.07
C LEU A 149 3.93 6.05 5.79
N THR A 150 3.34 5.19 4.97
CA THR A 150 3.87 4.83 3.66
C THR A 150 3.86 6.04 2.72
N LEU A 151 2.72 6.73 2.59
CA LEU A 151 2.57 7.90 1.73
C LEU A 151 3.47 9.07 2.17
N LEU A 152 3.71 9.24 3.47
CA LEU A 152 4.60 10.28 4.01
C LEU A 152 6.08 10.06 3.68
N ARG A 153 6.44 8.91 3.10
CA ARG A 153 7.78 8.66 2.52
C ARG A 153 7.93 9.22 1.10
N LEU A 154 6.86 9.72 0.49
CA LEU A 154 6.92 10.33 -0.85
C LEU A 154 7.90 11.49 -0.90
N THR A 155 8.64 11.56 -2.00
CA THR A 155 9.56 12.63 -2.38
C THR A 155 9.34 12.98 -3.85
N GLU A 156 9.89 14.09 -4.31
CA GLU A 156 9.80 14.53 -5.71
C GLU A 156 10.43 13.55 -6.73
N GLN A 157 11.21 12.59 -6.26
CA GLN A 157 11.82 11.56 -7.11
C GLN A 157 10.84 10.42 -7.44
N HIS A 158 9.79 10.23 -6.66
CA HIS A 158 8.84 9.14 -6.86
C HIS A 158 7.91 9.43 -8.05
N LYS A 159 7.95 8.54 -9.04
CA LYS A 159 7.06 8.55 -10.21
C LYS A 159 5.86 7.63 -10.04
N PHE A 160 6.03 6.59 -9.23
CA PHE A 160 5.02 5.56 -8.97
C PHE A 160 4.85 5.30 -7.48
N ALA A 161 3.61 4.89 -7.10
CA ALA A 161 3.31 4.42 -5.76
C ALA A 161 2.47 3.13 -5.84
N VAL A 162 2.87 2.09 -5.10
CA VAL A 162 2.22 0.78 -5.02
C VAL A 162 1.76 0.56 -3.60
N ILE A 163 0.46 0.69 -3.35
CA ILE A 163 -0.11 0.77 -2.01
C ILE A 163 -0.95 -0.49 -1.71
N GLU A 164 -0.49 -1.28 -0.75
CA GLU A 164 -1.24 -2.41 -0.21
C GLU A 164 -2.22 -1.89 0.84
N LEU A 165 -3.51 -2.26 0.72
CA LEU A 165 -4.58 -1.89 1.65
C LEU A 165 -5.10 -3.13 2.36
N GLY A 166 -4.96 -3.14 3.67
CA GLY A 166 -5.50 -4.14 4.59
C GLY A 166 -6.58 -3.56 5.47
N ALA A 167 -7.47 -4.42 5.99
CA ALA A 167 -8.49 -4.04 6.95
C ALA A 167 -8.90 -5.22 7.82
N ASN A 168 -9.36 -4.88 9.02
CA ASN A 168 -10.03 -5.77 9.96
C ASN A 168 -11.53 -5.44 10.07
N HIS A 169 -11.94 -4.20 9.73
CA HIS A 169 -13.32 -3.72 9.81
C HIS A 169 -13.73 -3.00 8.53
N GLN A 170 -15.04 -2.88 8.33
CA GLN A 170 -15.61 -2.07 7.25
C GLN A 170 -15.27 -0.59 7.46
N GLY A 171 -15.06 0.15 6.36
CA GLY A 171 -14.70 1.58 6.35
C GLY A 171 -13.20 1.84 6.41
N GLU A 172 -12.36 0.88 6.82
CA GLU A 172 -10.91 1.08 6.89
C GLU A 172 -10.27 1.19 5.50
N ILE A 173 -10.72 0.37 4.53
CA ILE A 173 -10.24 0.45 3.14
C ILE A 173 -10.81 1.70 2.46
N ASP A 174 -12.06 2.07 2.75
CA ASP A 174 -12.65 3.32 2.27
C ASP A 174 -11.80 4.52 2.68
N TYR A 175 -11.42 4.60 3.94
CA TYR A 175 -10.53 5.64 4.44
C TYR A 175 -9.17 5.63 3.72
N THR A 176 -8.49 4.50 3.69
CA THR A 176 -7.12 4.41 3.16
C THR A 176 -7.04 4.56 1.64
N THR A 177 -8.06 4.10 0.89
CA THR A 177 -8.10 4.29 -0.57
C THR A 177 -8.30 5.76 -0.95
N HIS A 178 -9.06 6.54 -0.15
CA HIS A 178 -9.20 7.98 -0.36
C HIS A 178 -7.94 8.78 -0.02
N LEU A 179 -7.02 8.22 0.78
CA LEU A 179 -5.68 8.78 0.95
C LEU A 179 -4.77 8.45 -0.23
N ALA A 180 -4.84 7.21 -0.73
CA ALA A 180 -4.00 6.72 -1.81
C ALA A 180 -4.41 7.28 -3.19
N GLN A 181 -5.71 7.43 -3.45
CA GLN A 181 -6.29 7.91 -4.72
C GLN A 181 -5.70 7.17 -5.93
N PRO A 182 -5.91 5.85 -6.08
CA PRO A 182 -5.26 5.06 -7.11
C PRO A 182 -5.85 5.33 -8.50
N GLU A 183 -5.00 5.23 -9.54
CA GLU A 183 -5.40 5.20 -10.95
C GLU A 183 -5.84 3.79 -11.39
N ALA A 184 -5.37 2.76 -10.69
CA ALA A 184 -5.85 1.39 -10.85
C ALA A 184 -5.95 0.72 -9.48
N ALA A 185 -7.08 0.08 -9.21
CA ALA A 185 -7.37 -0.58 -7.95
C ALA A 185 -7.81 -2.03 -8.19
N LEU A 186 -7.37 -2.95 -7.29
CA LEU A 186 -7.56 -4.37 -7.45
C LEU A 186 -8.00 -5.06 -6.16
N VAL A 187 -9.02 -5.89 -6.23
CA VAL A 187 -9.31 -6.94 -5.25
C VAL A 187 -8.78 -8.27 -5.77
N ASN A 188 -7.71 -8.77 -5.14
CA ASN A 188 -7.04 -10.01 -5.60
C ASN A 188 -7.92 -11.25 -5.40
N ASN A 189 -8.46 -11.40 -4.20
CA ASN A 189 -9.38 -12.49 -3.86
C ASN A 189 -10.19 -12.18 -2.60
N VAL A 190 -11.26 -12.96 -2.42
CA VAL A 190 -12.11 -12.97 -1.23
C VAL A 190 -12.14 -14.39 -0.68
N ALA A 191 -11.73 -14.55 0.56
CA ALA A 191 -11.78 -15.81 1.29
C ALA A 191 -12.13 -15.54 2.76
N ALA A 192 -12.40 -16.58 3.52
CA ALA A 192 -12.69 -16.53 4.95
C ALA A 192 -11.44 -16.08 5.73
N ALA A 193 -11.26 -14.76 5.85
CA ALA A 193 -10.19 -14.12 6.61
C ALA A 193 -10.78 -12.98 7.44
N HIS A 194 -10.30 -12.81 8.69
CA HIS A 194 -10.75 -11.77 9.62
C HIS A 194 -12.29 -11.79 9.88
N LEU A 195 -12.91 -12.97 9.93
CA LEU A 195 -14.36 -13.11 10.09
C LEU A 195 -14.91 -12.49 11.36
N GLU A 196 -14.10 -12.38 12.43
CA GLU A 196 -14.48 -11.71 13.68
C GLU A 196 -14.86 -10.25 13.44
N GLY A 197 -14.11 -9.53 12.58
CA GLY A 197 -14.38 -8.12 12.27
C GLY A 197 -15.39 -7.91 11.14
N PHE A 198 -15.51 -8.84 10.20
CA PHE A 198 -16.37 -8.70 9.02
C PHE A 198 -17.70 -9.47 9.12
N GLY A 199 -17.84 -10.38 10.07
CA GLY A 199 -19.04 -11.17 10.35
C GLY A 199 -19.32 -12.30 9.35
N SER A 200 -18.96 -12.16 8.08
CA SER A 200 -19.21 -13.14 7.01
C SER A 200 -18.24 -12.94 5.83
N ILE A 201 -18.20 -13.91 4.90
CA ILE A 201 -17.45 -13.78 3.64
C ILE A 201 -17.99 -12.60 2.80
N ASP A 202 -19.29 -12.39 2.79
CA ASP A 202 -19.90 -11.23 2.13
C ASP A 202 -19.49 -9.92 2.80
N GLY A 203 -19.31 -9.91 4.12
CA GLY A 203 -18.74 -8.79 4.86
C GLY A 203 -17.30 -8.51 4.43
N VAL A 204 -16.48 -9.55 4.25
CA VAL A 204 -15.12 -9.44 3.69
C VAL A 204 -15.17 -8.86 2.28
N ALA A 205 -16.08 -9.35 1.42
CA ALA A 205 -16.24 -8.84 0.05
C ALA A 205 -16.62 -7.36 0.02
N ARG A 206 -17.56 -6.93 0.90
CA ARG A 206 -17.97 -5.51 1.03
C ARG A 206 -16.78 -4.64 1.41
N ALA A 207 -16.08 -4.99 2.48
CA ALA A 207 -14.94 -4.22 2.96
C ALA A 207 -13.84 -4.11 1.89
N LYS A 208 -13.56 -5.19 1.15
CA LYS A 208 -12.54 -5.15 0.09
C LYS A 208 -12.98 -4.33 -1.12
N GLY A 209 -14.27 -4.37 -1.47
CA GLY A 209 -14.84 -3.56 -2.55
C GLY A 209 -14.75 -2.06 -2.32
N GLU A 210 -14.63 -1.59 -1.07
CA GLU A 210 -14.41 -0.19 -0.72
C GLU A 210 -13.20 0.42 -1.44
N ILE A 211 -12.22 -0.40 -1.86
CA ILE A 211 -11.03 0.07 -2.57
C ILE A 211 -11.37 0.85 -3.84
N TYR A 212 -12.47 0.53 -4.50
CA TYR A 212 -12.87 1.17 -5.76
C TYR A 212 -13.42 2.59 -5.56
N ARG A 213 -13.87 2.94 -4.35
CA ARG A 213 -14.37 4.29 -4.02
C ARG A 213 -13.30 5.37 -4.12
N GLY A 214 -12.04 5.01 -3.91
CA GLY A 214 -10.90 5.94 -3.98
C GLY A 214 -10.29 6.10 -5.36
N LEU A 215 -10.82 5.43 -6.39
CA LEU A 215 -10.32 5.58 -7.76
C LEU A 215 -10.35 7.04 -8.22
N THR A 216 -9.29 7.47 -8.90
CA THR A 216 -9.27 8.77 -9.58
C THR A 216 -10.33 8.80 -10.70
N PRO A 217 -10.80 9.97 -11.18
CA PRO A 217 -11.90 10.07 -12.14
C PRO A 217 -11.76 9.19 -13.39
N ASN A 218 -10.53 8.96 -13.86
CA ASN A 218 -10.23 8.10 -15.00
C ASN A 218 -9.63 6.75 -14.56
N GLY A 219 -9.79 6.39 -13.30
CA GLY A 219 -9.23 5.17 -12.73
C GLY A 219 -9.91 3.91 -13.24
N VAL A 220 -9.20 2.79 -13.13
CA VAL A 220 -9.62 1.48 -13.62
C VAL A 220 -9.81 0.51 -12.46
N ALA A 221 -10.99 -0.10 -12.37
CA ALA A 221 -11.27 -1.20 -11.47
C ALA A 221 -10.77 -2.51 -12.10
N ILE A 222 -9.87 -3.21 -11.41
CA ILE A 222 -9.34 -4.49 -11.87
C ILE A 222 -9.95 -5.59 -11.02
N ILE A 223 -10.60 -6.57 -11.66
CA ILE A 223 -11.39 -7.61 -11.01
C ILE A 223 -10.89 -8.99 -11.43
N ASN A 224 -10.77 -9.88 -10.47
CA ASN A 224 -10.58 -11.30 -10.73
C ASN A 224 -11.86 -11.89 -11.32
N SER A 225 -11.81 -12.38 -12.57
CA SER A 225 -12.97 -12.94 -13.28
C SER A 225 -13.53 -14.24 -12.65
N GLU A 226 -12.78 -14.87 -11.76
CA GLU A 226 -13.23 -16.07 -11.04
C GLU A 226 -14.11 -15.74 -9.82
N HIS A 227 -14.29 -14.45 -9.47
CA HIS A 227 -15.06 -14.06 -8.30
C HIS A 227 -16.56 -13.88 -8.60
N ASN A 228 -17.39 -14.39 -7.70
CA ASN A 228 -18.85 -14.21 -7.73
C ASN A 228 -19.33 -12.84 -7.17
N TYR A 229 -18.39 -11.91 -6.90
CA TYR A 229 -18.71 -10.64 -6.24
C TYR A 229 -18.72 -9.44 -7.21
N ILE A 230 -18.66 -9.67 -8.51
CA ILE A 230 -18.62 -8.59 -9.53
C ILE A 230 -19.84 -7.69 -9.43
N GLU A 231 -21.05 -8.28 -9.37
CA GLU A 231 -22.30 -7.53 -9.23
C GLU A 231 -22.36 -6.74 -7.92
N PHE A 232 -21.74 -7.28 -6.89
CA PHE A 232 -21.67 -6.67 -5.56
C PHE A 232 -20.84 -5.39 -5.57
N TRP A 233 -19.77 -5.34 -6.37
CA TRP A 233 -18.88 -4.19 -6.46
C TRP A 233 -19.28 -3.17 -7.51
N GLN A 234 -20.23 -3.45 -8.39
CA GLN A 234 -20.68 -2.51 -9.43
C GLN A 234 -21.07 -1.15 -8.86
N LYS A 235 -21.73 -1.13 -7.69
CA LYS A 235 -22.10 0.11 -7.03
C LYS A 235 -20.88 0.91 -6.53
N GLU A 236 -19.86 0.21 -6.04
CA GLU A 236 -18.61 0.81 -5.55
C GLU A 236 -17.73 1.32 -6.69
N ILE A 237 -17.77 0.63 -7.83
CA ILE A 237 -17.03 0.98 -9.04
C ILE A 237 -17.69 2.16 -9.77
N GLY A 238 -19.02 2.26 -9.72
CA GLY A 238 -19.76 3.32 -10.38
C GLY A 238 -19.56 3.34 -11.89
N SER A 239 -19.09 4.47 -12.43
CA SER A 239 -18.86 4.67 -13.88
C SER A 239 -17.43 4.39 -14.32
N HIS A 240 -16.56 3.91 -13.44
CA HIS A 240 -15.17 3.60 -13.81
C HIS A 240 -15.07 2.42 -14.77
N SER A 241 -14.05 2.42 -15.61
CA SER A 241 -13.73 1.29 -16.49
C SER A 241 -13.39 0.05 -15.68
N ILE A 242 -13.81 -1.11 -16.16
CA ILE A 242 -13.52 -2.41 -15.56
C ILE A 242 -12.60 -3.19 -16.48
N GLN A 243 -11.58 -3.82 -15.92
CA GLN A 243 -10.75 -4.81 -16.61
C GLN A 243 -10.68 -6.10 -15.77
N TYR A 244 -10.54 -7.22 -16.45
CA TYR A 244 -10.56 -8.53 -15.82
C TYR A 244 -9.22 -9.25 -15.95
N PHE A 245 -8.78 -9.93 -14.87
CA PHE A 245 -7.64 -10.84 -14.91
C PHE A 245 -8.06 -12.28 -14.58
N ASN A 246 -7.24 -13.25 -14.89
CA ASN A 246 -7.43 -14.70 -14.97
C ASN A 246 -8.18 -15.15 -16.23
N ALA A 247 -9.28 -14.54 -16.58
CA ALA A 247 -9.93 -14.62 -17.88
C ALA A 247 -10.35 -13.21 -18.31
N GLY A 248 -10.42 -12.95 -19.60
CA GLY A 248 -10.74 -11.62 -20.15
C GLY A 248 -9.48 -10.87 -20.59
N ASP A 249 -9.26 -9.66 -20.06
CA ASP A 249 -8.23 -8.73 -20.55
C ASP A 249 -6.80 -9.22 -20.29
N TYR A 250 -6.56 -9.84 -19.12
CA TYR A 250 -5.26 -10.38 -18.73
C TYR A 250 -5.40 -11.86 -18.38
N LYS A 251 -4.77 -12.73 -19.19
CA LYS A 251 -4.83 -14.18 -19.00
C LYS A 251 -3.49 -14.85 -19.27
N ALA A 252 -3.32 -16.05 -18.74
CA ALA A 252 -2.19 -16.92 -19.00
C ALA A 252 -2.63 -18.07 -19.89
N GLU A 253 -1.88 -18.31 -20.95
CA GLU A 253 -2.05 -19.44 -21.87
C GLU A 253 -0.79 -20.31 -21.85
N ASN A 254 -0.93 -21.60 -22.20
CA ASN A 254 0.20 -22.54 -22.27
C ASN A 254 1.00 -22.67 -20.97
N VAL A 255 0.33 -22.62 -19.80
CA VAL A 255 0.98 -22.68 -18.50
C VAL A 255 1.67 -24.02 -18.29
N LYS A 256 2.94 -23.98 -17.91
CA LYS A 256 3.77 -25.14 -17.53
C LYS A 256 4.41 -24.87 -16.19
N HIS A 257 4.25 -25.80 -15.25
CA HIS A 257 4.86 -25.73 -13.92
C HIS A 257 6.14 -26.57 -13.87
N SER A 258 7.13 -26.08 -13.12
CA SER A 258 8.38 -26.77 -12.84
C SER A 258 8.78 -26.60 -11.37
N SER A 259 9.85 -27.24 -10.94
CA SER A 259 10.43 -27.06 -9.60
C SER A 259 10.99 -25.66 -9.35
N ASN A 260 11.21 -24.86 -10.40
CA ASN A 260 11.83 -23.54 -10.32
C ASN A 260 10.83 -22.38 -10.58
N GLY A 261 9.57 -22.69 -10.86
CA GLY A 261 8.56 -21.68 -11.20
C GLY A 261 7.59 -22.13 -12.28
N SER A 262 7.05 -21.18 -13.03
CA SER A 262 6.07 -21.41 -14.08
C SER A 262 6.44 -20.66 -15.35
N THR A 263 6.23 -21.27 -16.51
CA THR A 263 6.31 -20.59 -17.81
C THR A 263 4.92 -20.50 -18.42
N PHE A 264 4.58 -19.36 -19.03
CA PHE A 264 3.29 -19.17 -19.67
C PHE A 264 3.34 -18.03 -20.69
N THR A 265 2.39 -18.02 -21.59
CA THR A 265 2.13 -16.87 -22.47
C THR A 265 1.18 -15.92 -21.76
N LEU A 266 1.67 -14.74 -21.36
CA LEU A 266 0.84 -13.65 -20.89
C LEU A 266 0.14 -13.01 -22.09
N VAL A 267 -1.20 -12.92 -22.04
CA VAL A 267 -2.03 -12.19 -23.00
C VAL A 267 -2.61 -10.95 -22.31
N SER A 268 -2.53 -9.81 -22.97
CA SER A 268 -3.02 -8.52 -22.48
C SER A 268 -3.64 -7.69 -23.59
N PRO A 269 -4.34 -6.58 -23.30
CA PRO A 269 -4.87 -5.67 -24.33
C PRO A 269 -3.80 -5.06 -25.25
N LYS A 270 -2.52 -5.09 -24.85
CA LYS A 270 -1.40 -4.55 -25.65
C LYS A 270 -0.60 -5.63 -26.38
N GLY A 271 -1.06 -6.88 -26.38
CA GLY A 271 -0.41 -8.02 -27.03
C GLY A 271 -0.02 -9.13 -26.05
N SER A 272 0.83 -10.04 -26.52
CA SER A 272 1.23 -11.21 -25.76
C SER A 272 2.74 -11.33 -25.65
N ILE A 273 3.21 -11.93 -24.54
CA ILE A 273 4.63 -12.18 -24.29
C ILE A 273 4.83 -13.44 -23.45
N GLU A 274 5.90 -14.18 -23.70
CA GLU A 274 6.27 -15.32 -22.87
C GLU A 274 6.94 -14.87 -21.58
N ILE A 275 6.51 -15.43 -20.44
CA ILE A 275 6.99 -15.15 -19.09
C ILE A 275 7.57 -16.43 -18.48
N ASN A 276 8.77 -16.29 -17.89
CA ASN A 276 9.41 -17.29 -17.04
C ASN A 276 9.33 -16.81 -15.58
N LEU A 277 8.22 -17.12 -14.92
CA LEU A 277 7.93 -16.65 -13.57
C LEU A 277 8.68 -17.51 -12.53
N PRO A 278 9.64 -16.95 -11.76
CA PRO A 278 10.42 -17.72 -10.78
C PRO A 278 9.70 -17.89 -9.44
N TYR A 279 8.39 -18.14 -9.47
CA TYR A 279 7.53 -18.36 -8.32
C TYR A 279 6.75 -19.66 -8.48
N LEU A 280 6.67 -20.44 -7.40
CA LEU A 280 6.00 -21.73 -7.40
C LEU A 280 4.49 -21.59 -7.25
N GLY A 281 3.75 -22.49 -7.90
CA GLY A 281 2.31 -22.63 -7.74
C GLY A 281 1.46 -21.77 -8.67
N GLU A 282 0.30 -22.32 -9.04
CA GLU A 282 -0.66 -21.68 -9.95
C GLU A 282 -1.15 -20.32 -9.46
N HIS A 283 -1.34 -20.17 -8.13
CA HIS A 283 -1.76 -18.93 -7.51
C HIS A 283 -0.79 -17.76 -7.79
N ASN A 284 0.51 -18.04 -8.01
CA ASN A 284 1.48 -17.02 -8.37
C ASN A 284 1.40 -16.62 -9.84
N VAL A 285 0.92 -17.48 -10.73
CA VAL A 285 0.55 -17.07 -12.10
C VAL A 285 -0.60 -16.05 -12.04
N LYS A 286 -1.63 -16.33 -11.23
CA LYS A 286 -2.76 -15.39 -11.01
C LYS A 286 -2.29 -14.06 -10.40
N ASN A 287 -1.40 -14.11 -9.40
CA ASN A 287 -0.79 -12.91 -8.81
C ASN A 287 0.02 -12.10 -9.85
N ALA A 288 0.72 -12.77 -10.76
CA ALA A 288 1.46 -12.11 -11.85
C ALA A 288 0.53 -11.41 -12.86
N LEU A 289 -0.62 -12.02 -13.19
CA LEU A 289 -1.65 -11.37 -14.01
C LEU A 289 -2.24 -10.14 -13.33
N ALA A 290 -2.53 -10.22 -12.03
CA ALA A 290 -3.00 -9.10 -11.23
C ALA A 290 -1.98 -7.95 -11.20
N ALA A 291 -0.71 -8.25 -10.96
CA ALA A 291 0.37 -7.27 -10.96
C ALA A 291 0.57 -6.63 -12.35
N THR A 292 0.47 -7.42 -13.40
CA THR A 292 0.51 -6.95 -14.79
C THR A 292 -0.60 -5.95 -15.07
N ALA A 293 -1.84 -6.29 -14.69
CA ALA A 293 -2.98 -5.42 -14.90
C ALA A 293 -2.81 -4.07 -14.20
N LEU A 294 -2.37 -4.07 -12.94
CA LEU A 294 -2.07 -2.84 -12.21
C LEU A 294 -0.98 -2.01 -12.90
N ALA A 295 0.16 -2.61 -13.22
CA ALA A 295 1.32 -1.90 -13.75
C ALA A 295 1.06 -1.34 -15.16
N MET A 296 0.37 -2.09 -16.04
CA MET A 296 0.08 -1.64 -17.41
C MET A 296 -0.91 -0.47 -17.45
N ASN A 297 -1.83 -0.37 -16.48
CA ASN A 297 -2.76 0.75 -16.36
C ASN A 297 -2.07 2.06 -15.91
N VAL A 298 -0.86 1.97 -15.36
CA VAL A 298 -0.04 3.14 -15.02
C VAL A 298 1.19 3.29 -15.92
N GLY A 299 1.20 2.63 -17.09
CA GLY A 299 2.14 2.92 -18.16
C GLY A 299 3.24 1.90 -18.41
N ALA A 300 3.27 0.76 -17.70
CA ALA A 300 4.23 -0.30 -18.01
C ALA A 300 4.02 -0.88 -19.43
N SER A 301 5.12 -1.20 -20.08
CA SER A 301 5.15 -1.95 -21.34
C SER A 301 5.18 -3.46 -21.09
N LEU A 302 4.89 -4.28 -22.11
CA LEU A 302 5.08 -5.73 -22.01
C LEU A 302 6.53 -6.14 -21.72
N ALA A 303 7.51 -5.38 -22.24
CA ALA A 303 8.91 -5.62 -21.93
C ALA A 303 9.23 -5.36 -20.46
N ASP A 304 8.67 -4.29 -19.86
CA ASP A 304 8.83 -4.00 -18.44
C ASP A 304 8.17 -5.08 -17.57
N VAL A 305 6.97 -5.54 -17.99
CA VAL A 305 6.26 -6.64 -17.32
C VAL A 305 7.12 -7.90 -17.30
N LYS A 306 7.65 -8.31 -18.46
CA LYS A 306 8.55 -9.46 -18.53
C LYS A 306 9.76 -9.28 -17.63
N ALA A 307 10.47 -8.18 -17.76
CA ALA A 307 11.69 -7.91 -16.99
C ALA A 307 11.43 -7.84 -15.47
N GLY A 308 10.25 -7.33 -15.06
CA GLY A 308 9.86 -7.23 -13.66
C GLY A 308 9.40 -8.57 -13.06
N LEU A 309 8.60 -9.35 -13.79
CA LEU A 309 8.09 -10.65 -13.31
C LEU A 309 9.16 -11.74 -13.29
N GLU A 310 10.11 -11.73 -14.22
CA GLU A 310 11.24 -12.67 -14.26
C GLU A 310 12.32 -12.33 -13.21
N HIS A 311 12.26 -11.14 -12.63
CA HIS A 311 13.08 -10.77 -11.50
C HIS A 311 12.47 -11.30 -10.20
N ARG A 312 13.19 -12.19 -9.51
CA ARG A 312 12.72 -12.75 -8.23
C ARG A 312 12.87 -11.71 -7.13
N SER A 313 11.78 -11.17 -6.61
CA SER A 313 11.83 -10.43 -5.35
C SER A 313 11.95 -11.42 -4.18
N GLN A 314 12.87 -11.12 -3.25
CA GLN A 314 13.11 -11.99 -2.09
C GLN A 314 12.11 -11.67 -0.97
N VAL A 315 10.87 -12.14 -1.08
CA VAL A 315 9.89 -12.05 0.02
C VAL A 315 10.06 -13.26 0.92
N LYS A 316 10.81 -13.09 2.01
CA LYS A 316 10.96 -14.11 3.04
C LYS A 316 9.61 -14.44 3.68
N GLY A 317 9.39 -15.71 4.03
CA GLY A 317 8.19 -16.16 4.70
C GLY A 317 6.97 -16.36 3.78
N ARG A 318 7.14 -16.37 2.43
CA ARG A 318 6.08 -16.59 1.46
C ARG A 318 6.53 -17.55 0.37
N LEU A 319 6.47 -18.86 0.68
CA LEU A 319 6.98 -19.94 -0.16
C LEU A 319 8.40 -19.66 -0.66
N PHE A 320 9.21 -19.03 0.21
CA PHE A 320 10.57 -18.65 -0.14
C PHE A 320 11.44 -19.90 -0.17
N PRO A 321 11.99 -20.32 -1.32
CA PRO A 321 12.80 -21.52 -1.41
C PRO A 321 14.21 -21.24 -0.88
N ILE A 322 14.63 -22.09 0.01
CA ILE A 322 15.97 -22.14 0.58
C ILE A 322 16.60 -23.46 0.11
N GLN A 323 17.53 -23.37 -0.84
CA GLN A 323 18.29 -24.55 -1.25
C GLN A 323 19.34 -24.87 -0.18
N VAL A 324 19.13 -25.96 0.54
CA VAL A 324 20.04 -26.39 1.62
C VAL A 324 21.20 -27.19 1.05
N ASN A 325 20.94 -28.09 0.12
CA ASN A 325 21.91 -28.85 -0.66
C ASN A 325 21.27 -29.33 -1.99
N GLU A 326 22.01 -30.09 -2.80
CA GLU A 326 21.53 -30.56 -4.12
C GLU A 326 20.22 -31.35 -4.07
N ASN A 327 19.92 -32.00 -2.94
CA ASN A 327 18.76 -32.90 -2.76
C ASN A 327 17.70 -32.36 -1.79
N LEU A 328 17.90 -31.18 -1.17
CA LEU A 328 17.00 -30.63 -0.15
C LEU A 328 16.68 -29.17 -0.43
N LEU A 329 15.41 -28.93 -0.73
CA LEU A 329 14.78 -27.62 -0.85
C LEU A 329 13.83 -27.41 0.33
N LEU A 330 14.05 -26.38 1.12
CA LEU A 330 13.09 -25.89 2.12
C LEU A 330 12.25 -24.77 1.52
N LEU A 331 10.96 -24.77 1.83
CA LEU A 331 10.04 -23.67 1.51
C LEU A 331 9.71 -22.93 2.81
N ASP A 332 10.17 -21.70 2.92
CA ASP A 332 9.83 -20.81 4.03
C ASP A 332 8.50 -20.11 3.75
N ASP A 333 7.44 -20.50 4.45
CA ASP A 333 6.10 -19.90 4.40
C ASP A 333 5.63 -19.47 5.79
N THR A 334 6.54 -18.87 6.57
CA THR A 334 6.35 -18.58 7.99
C THR A 334 5.66 -17.27 8.30
N TYR A 335 5.37 -16.43 7.30
CA TYR A 335 4.80 -15.10 7.53
C TYR A 335 3.38 -15.13 8.09
N ASN A 336 2.51 -15.99 7.56
CA ASN A 336 1.13 -16.15 8.01
C ASN A 336 0.57 -17.49 7.55
N ALA A 337 -0.21 -18.14 8.40
CA ALA A 337 -0.96 -19.36 8.06
C ALA A 337 -2.44 -18.98 7.88
N ASN A 338 -2.90 -19.00 6.64
CA ASN A 338 -4.32 -18.96 6.32
C ASN A 338 -4.78 -20.39 5.97
N VAL A 339 -5.91 -20.81 6.54
CA VAL A 339 -6.53 -22.12 6.26
C VAL A 339 -7.25 -22.04 4.92
#